data_22e44c46b5cf403aa4efafba6e9625f0
#
_entry.id   22e44c46b5cf403aa4efafba6e9625f0
#
_cell.length_a   1.000
_cell.length_b   1.000
_cell.length_c   1.000
_cell.angle_alpha   90.00
_cell.angle_beta   90.00
_cell.angle_gamma   90.00
#
_symmetry.space_group_name_H-M   'P 1'
#
loop_
_entity.id
_entity.type
_entity.pdbx_description
1 polymer ?
#
loop_
_entity_poly.entity_id
_entity_poly.type
_entity_poly.pdbx_seq_one_letter_code
_entity_poly.pdbx_strand_id
1 'polypeptide(L)'
;MQVMQRWAWLAGLICGVFALRTLLLIDATALWSDELYSVGKSFQASPAAVLDMLRQDTHPPLYYLLLWGWGQLVGQSPISLRLLSWLAYLAGGLVMVLQTRSLALDRRMAVPLAALFAFCSPYPLRFAIEGKSYALLVLLVALAWWWRRAGRPLLYG
;
A
#
# COMPACT_ATOMS: atom_id res chain seq x y z
N MET A 1 -25.07 -2.80 20.07
CA MET A 1 -24.74 -1.93 18.91
C MET A 1 -23.74 -0.81 19.26
N GLN A 2 -23.94 -0.01 20.30
CA GLN A 2 -23.06 1.13 20.65
C GLN A 2 -21.59 0.78 20.89
N VAL A 3 -21.29 -0.34 21.54
CA VAL A 3 -19.90 -0.76 21.85
C VAL A 3 -19.13 -1.12 20.57
N MET A 4 -19.77 -1.82 19.64
CA MET A 4 -19.15 -2.17 18.35
C MET A 4 -18.82 -0.93 17.51
N GLN A 5 -19.65 0.08 17.57
CA GLN A 5 -19.45 1.36 16.88
C GLN A 5 -18.24 2.11 17.43
N ARG A 6 -18.02 2.11 18.75
CA ARG A 6 -16.85 2.75 19.39
C ARG A 6 -15.51 2.16 18.92
N TRP A 7 -15.41 0.84 18.79
CA TRP A 7 -14.18 0.17 18.34
C TRP A 7 -13.89 0.40 16.85
N ALA A 8 -14.94 0.53 16.05
CA ALA A 8 -14.78 0.92 14.65
C ALA A 8 -14.27 2.37 14.50
N TRP A 9 -14.77 3.29 15.35
CA TRP A 9 -14.26 4.66 15.41
C TRP A 9 -12.79 4.72 15.85
N LEU A 10 -12.39 3.92 16.83
CA LEU A 10 -10.98 3.85 17.26
C LEU A 10 -10.07 3.36 16.13
N ALA A 11 -10.46 2.30 15.42
CA ALA A 11 -9.69 1.83 14.27
C ALA A 11 -9.61 2.89 13.14
N GLY A 12 -10.72 3.59 12.89
CA GLY A 12 -10.76 4.71 11.93
C GLY A 12 -9.85 5.87 12.35
N LEU A 13 -9.82 6.20 13.64
CA LEU A 13 -8.92 7.23 14.18
C LEU A 13 -7.45 6.83 14.00
N ILE A 14 -7.08 5.60 14.34
CA ILE A 14 -5.72 5.08 14.16
C ILE A 14 -5.29 5.19 12.69
N CYS A 15 -6.15 4.73 11.77
CA CYS A 15 -5.89 4.83 10.33
C CYS A 15 -5.77 6.30 9.87
N GLY A 16 -6.65 7.17 10.33
CA GLY A 16 -6.65 8.60 9.98
C GLY A 16 -5.40 9.33 10.49
N VAL A 17 -4.99 9.07 11.74
CA VAL A 17 -3.75 9.64 12.32
C VAL A 17 -2.52 9.16 11.54
N PHE A 18 -2.46 7.87 11.22
CA PHE A 18 -1.38 7.32 10.39
C PHE A 18 -1.35 7.97 8.99
N ALA A 19 -2.51 8.03 8.33
CA ALA A 19 -2.61 8.61 7.00
C ALA A 19 -2.17 10.09 6.98
N LEU A 20 -2.66 10.88 7.93
CA LEU A 20 -2.27 12.28 8.04
C LEU A 20 -0.77 12.44 8.32
N ARG A 21 -0.25 11.69 9.30
CA ARG A 21 1.17 11.75 9.67
C ARG A 21 2.07 11.37 8.49
N THR A 22 1.76 10.28 7.79
CA THR A 22 2.57 9.83 6.64
C THR A 22 2.45 10.78 5.46
N LEU A 23 1.28 11.36 5.22
CA LEU A 23 1.11 12.38 4.20
C LEU A 23 1.92 13.65 4.48
N LEU A 24 1.98 14.10 5.73
CA LEU A 24 2.82 15.24 6.12
C LEU A 24 4.32 14.96 5.97
N LEU A 25 4.72 13.69 6.07
CA LEU A 25 6.11 13.26 5.94
C LEU A 25 6.50 12.82 4.52
N ILE A 26 5.57 12.82 3.58
CA ILE A 26 5.76 12.23 2.25
C ILE A 26 6.91 12.88 1.46
N ASP A 27 7.17 14.16 1.71
CA ASP A 27 8.24 14.94 1.07
C ASP A 27 9.31 15.42 2.07
N ALA A 28 9.37 14.84 3.26
CA ALA A 28 10.29 15.26 4.31
C ALA A 28 11.76 14.93 4.03
N THR A 29 12.03 14.04 3.08
CA THR A 29 13.38 13.62 2.71
C THR A 29 13.56 13.58 1.19
N ALA A 30 14.79 13.81 0.73
CA ALA A 30 15.16 13.57 -0.67
C ALA A 30 14.92 12.09 -1.06
N LEU A 31 14.80 11.84 -2.36
CA LEU A 31 14.76 10.47 -2.88
C LEU A 31 16.08 9.76 -2.58
N TRP A 32 16.02 8.57 -2.05
CA TRP A 32 17.20 7.74 -1.82
C TRP A 32 17.44 6.77 -3.01
N SER A 33 18.57 6.06 -2.99
CA SER A 33 19.05 5.29 -4.16
C SER A 33 17.99 4.37 -4.77
N ASP A 34 17.25 3.65 -3.95
CA ASP A 34 16.24 2.70 -4.42
C ASP A 34 15.02 3.36 -5.06
N GLU A 35 14.62 4.55 -4.58
CA GLU A 35 13.57 5.35 -5.19
C GLU A 35 14.04 5.94 -6.53
N LEU A 36 15.31 6.35 -6.63
CA LEU A 36 15.90 6.81 -7.89
C LEU A 36 15.91 5.69 -8.93
N TYR A 37 16.17 4.43 -8.54
CA TYR A 37 16.02 3.28 -9.44
C TYR A 37 14.57 3.11 -9.91
N SER A 38 13.58 3.33 -9.03
CA SER A 38 12.16 3.27 -9.43
C SER A 38 11.82 4.36 -10.43
N VAL A 39 12.31 5.59 -10.23
CA VAL A 39 12.17 6.71 -11.18
C VAL A 39 12.79 6.37 -12.52
N GLY A 40 14.06 5.96 -12.52
CA GLY A 40 14.80 5.64 -13.74
C GLY A 40 14.18 4.52 -14.58
N LYS A 41 13.53 3.54 -13.93
CA LYS A 41 12.88 2.42 -14.61
C LYS A 41 11.46 2.75 -15.09
N SER A 42 10.70 3.54 -14.33
CA SER A 42 9.29 3.78 -14.61
C SER A 42 9.03 4.98 -15.49
N PHE A 43 9.79 6.07 -15.34
CA PHE A 43 9.49 7.30 -16.08
C PHE A 43 10.14 7.30 -17.46
N GLN A 44 9.81 6.31 -18.26
CA GLN A 44 10.24 6.12 -19.63
C GLN A 44 9.20 6.68 -20.64
N ALA A 45 9.60 6.84 -21.89
CA ALA A 45 8.75 7.39 -22.95
C ALA A 45 7.52 6.51 -23.26
N SER A 46 7.59 5.19 -23.00
CA SER A 46 6.50 4.26 -23.26
C SER A 46 6.53 3.05 -22.33
N PRO A 47 5.40 2.31 -22.18
CA PRO A 47 5.40 1.04 -21.46
C PRO A 47 6.37 0.00 -22.02
N ALA A 48 6.58 -0.01 -23.33
CA ALA A 48 7.55 -0.89 -23.98
C ALA A 48 8.99 -0.57 -23.51
N ALA A 49 9.35 0.71 -23.42
CA ALA A 49 10.65 1.13 -22.90
C ALA A 49 10.82 0.76 -21.41
N VAL A 50 9.77 0.83 -20.61
CA VAL A 50 9.78 0.31 -19.22
C VAL A 50 10.08 -1.18 -19.20
N LEU A 51 9.40 -1.98 -20.04
CA LEU A 51 9.64 -3.42 -20.12
C LEU A 51 11.05 -3.75 -20.61
N ASP A 52 11.59 -3.00 -21.57
CA ASP A 52 12.95 -3.17 -22.04
C ASP A 52 13.99 -2.91 -20.95
N MET A 53 13.80 -1.85 -20.14
CA MET A 53 14.65 -1.57 -18.97
C MET A 53 14.60 -2.70 -17.92
N LEU A 54 13.48 -3.40 -17.82
CA LEU A 54 13.28 -4.46 -16.83
C LEU A 54 13.71 -5.86 -17.30
N ARG A 55 14.11 -6.04 -18.57
CA ARG A 55 14.49 -7.37 -19.09
C ARG A 55 15.66 -8.02 -18.34
N GLN A 56 16.56 -7.22 -17.80
CA GLN A 56 17.70 -7.68 -17.02
C GLN A 56 17.55 -7.43 -15.52
N ASP A 57 16.34 -7.06 -15.07
CA ASP A 57 16.04 -6.76 -13.68
C ASP A 57 15.43 -7.99 -12.97
N THR A 58 15.70 -8.10 -11.69
CA THR A 58 15.11 -9.15 -10.83
C THR A 58 13.72 -8.80 -10.32
N HIS A 59 13.26 -7.56 -10.52
CA HIS A 59 11.98 -7.10 -9.97
C HIS A 59 10.83 -7.31 -10.96
N PRO A 60 9.64 -7.74 -10.48
CA PRO A 60 8.46 -7.89 -11.33
C PRO A 60 8.02 -6.57 -11.96
N PRO A 61 7.57 -6.56 -13.24
CA PRO A 61 7.28 -5.34 -13.98
C PRO A 61 6.03 -4.59 -13.51
N LEU A 62 5.12 -5.25 -12.79
CA LEU A 62 3.81 -4.70 -12.44
C LEU A 62 3.90 -3.32 -11.76
N TYR A 63 4.75 -3.18 -10.76
CA TYR A 63 4.89 -1.92 -10.02
C TYR A 63 5.37 -0.78 -10.94
N TYR A 64 6.37 -1.04 -11.78
CA TYR A 64 6.96 -0.02 -12.66
C TYR A 64 6.00 0.42 -13.76
N LEU A 65 5.20 -0.50 -14.29
CA LEU A 65 4.15 -0.17 -15.27
C LEU A 65 3.02 0.62 -14.62
N LEU A 66 2.60 0.26 -13.40
CA LEU A 66 1.62 1.04 -12.64
C LEU A 66 2.14 2.45 -12.33
N LEU A 67 3.41 2.55 -11.93
CA LEU A 67 4.04 3.85 -11.65
C LEU A 67 4.21 4.68 -12.93
N TRP A 68 4.51 4.05 -14.07
CA TRP A 68 4.52 4.72 -15.36
C TRP A 68 3.15 5.34 -15.67
N GLY A 69 2.08 4.54 -15.62
CA GLY A 69 0.71 5.02 -15.86
C GLY A 69 0.27 6.09 -14.86
N TRP A 70 0.60 5.92 -13.58
CA TRP A 70 0.35 6.89 -12.53
C TRP A 70 1.05 8.23 -12.81
N GLY A 71 2.32 8.18 -13.24
CA GLY A 71 3.10 9.37 -13.62
C GLY A 71 2.52 10.14 -14.80
N GLN A 72 1.81 9.46 -15.74
CA GLN A 72 1.08 10.13 -16.83
C GLN A 72 -0.14 10.91 -16.32
N LEU A 73 -0.76 10.47 -15.23
CA LEU A 73 -1.99 11.06 -14.69
C LEU A 73 -1.70 12.16 -13.65
N VAL A 74 -0.74 11.95 -12.77
CA VAL A 74 -0.49 12.78 -11.58
C VAL A 74 0.80 13.59 -11.69
N GLY A 75 1.64 13.24 -12.68
CA GLY A 75 2.96 13.84 -12.89
C GLY A 75 4.09 13.01 -12.28
N GLN A 76 5.32 13.38 -12.65
CA GLN A 76 6.55 12.64 -12.33
C GLN A 76 7.36 13.41 -11.28
N SER A 77 6.85 13.48 -10.06
CA SER A 77 7.52 14.16 -8.93
C SER A 77 7.83 13.16 -7.80
N PRO A 78 8.74 13.49 -6.87
CA PRO A 78 8.97 12.66 -5.67
C PRO A 78 7.69 12.38 -4.89
N ILE A 79 6.81 13.38 -4.76
CA ILE A 79 5.52 13.24 -4.08
C ILE A 79 4.63 12.26 -4.84
N SER A 80 4.53 12.40 -6.17
CA SER A 80 3.73 11.49 -7.02
C SER A 80 4.20 10.04 -6.89
N LEU A 81 5.51 9.80 -6.93
CA LEU A 81 6.13 8.48 -6.73
C LEU A 81 5.67 7.85 -5.41
N ARG A 82 5.75 8.59 -4.32
CA ARG A 82 5.43 8.13 -2.97
C ARG A 82 3.93 8.01 -2.72
N LEU A 83 3.12 8.85 -3.36
CA LEU A 83 1.65 8.79 -3.27
C LEU A 83 1.08 7.46 -3.75
N LEU A 84 1.62 6.86 -4.81
CA LEU A 84 1.18 5.55 -5.28
C LEU A 84 1.39 4.48 -4.19
N SER A 85 2.57 4.47 -3.56
CA SER A 85 2.88 3.55 -2.46
C SER A 85 2.01 3.83 -1.24
N TRP A 86 1.80 5.09 -0.90
CA TRP A 86 0.96 5.52 0.22
C TRP A 86 -0.49 5.04 0.06
N LEU A 87 -1.10 5.25 -1.12
CA LEU A 87 -2.44 4.77 -1.42
C LEU A 87 -2.53 3.25 -1.36
N ALA A 88 -1.56 2.54 -1.93
CA ALA A 88 -1.50 1.08 -1.89
C ALA A 88 -1.40 0.56 -0.45
N TYR A 89 -0.55 1.19 0.39
CA TYR A 89 -0.40 0.81 1.78
C TYR A 89 -1.68 1.01 2.59
N LEU A 90 -2.32 2.19 2.47
CA LEU A 90 -3.59 2.46 3.15
C LEU A 90 -4.68 1.48 2.73
N ALA A 91 -4.82 1.23 1.44
CA ALA A 91 -5.79 0.27 0.93
C ALA A 91 -5.52 -1.14 1.46
N GLY A 92 -4.27 -1.62 1.43
CA GLY A 92 -3.87 -2.92 1.96
C GLY A 92 -4.15 -3.05 3.46
N GLY A 93 -3.76 -2.05 4.25
CA GLY A 93 -4.02 -2.01 5.68
C GLY A 93 -5.51 -2.01 6.02
N LEU A 94 -6.32 -1.22 5.29
CA LEU A 94 -7.77 -1.22 5.44
C LEU A 94 -8.39 -2.57 5.10
N VAL A 95 -7.96 -3.21 4.01
CA VAL A 95 -8.40 -4.55 3.64
C VAL A 95 -8.10 -5.55 4.77
N MET A 96 -6.92 -5.51 5.37
CA MET A 96 -6.54 -6.37 6.49
C MET A 96 -7.41 -6.11 7.72
N VAL A 97 -7.65 -4.85 8.09
CA VAL A 97 -8.53 -4.47 9.20
C VAL A 97 -9.97 -4.93 8.96
N LEU A 98 -10.49 -4.77 7.75
CA LEU A 98 -11.84 -5.22 7.39
C LEU A 98 -11.98 -6.74 7.47
N GLN A 99 -10.95 -7.49 7.09
CA GLN A 99 -10.96 -8.94 7.18
C GLN A 99 -11.04 -9.45 8.62
N THR A 100 -10.46 -8.77 9.59
CA THR A 100 -10.53 -9.18 11.00
C THR A 100 -11.96 -9.19 11.54
N ARG A 101 -12.85 -8.38 10.98
CA ARG A 101 -14.29 -8.41 11.34
C ARG A 101 -14.96 -9.76 11.08
N SER A 102 -14.45 -10.49 10.09
CA SER A 102 -15.01 -11.81 9.73
C SER A 102 -14.23 -12.98 10.34
N LEU A 103 -13.04 -12.74 10.89
CA LEU A 103 -12.16 -13.76 11.45
C LEU A 103 -12.30 -13.93 12.96
N ALA A 104 -12.52 -12.83 13.68
CA ALA A 104 -12.39 -12.83 15.11
C ALA A 104 -13.68 -13.26 15.81
N LEU A 105 -13.55 -14.14 16.80
CA LEU A 105 -14.63 -14.49 17.75
C LEU A 105 -15.00 -13.26 18.60
N ASP A 106 -14.01 -12.53 19.09
CA ASP A 106 -14.21 -11.22 19.75
C ASP A 106 -13.78 -10.07 18.82
N ARG A 107 -14.77 -9.53 18.12
CA ARG A 107 -14.57 -8.40 17.18
C ARG A 107 -14.24 -7.09 17.89
N ARG A 108 -14.48 -6.98 19.20
CA ARG A 108 -14.29 -5.73 19.94
C ARG A 108 -12.82 -5.36 20.01
N MET A 109 -11.96 -6.31 20.37
CA MET A 109 -10.52 -6.08 20.46
C MET A 109 -9.77 -6.33 19.13
N ALA A 110 -10.24 -7.27 18.32
CA ALA A 110 -9.54 -7.67 17.11
C ALA A 110 -9.40 -6.56 16.07
N VAL A 111 -10.45 -5.75 15.87
CA VAL A 111 -10.43 -4.66 14.88
C VAL A 111 -9.45 -3.55 15.26
N PRO A 112 -9.46 -2.96 16.48
CA PRO A 112 -8.48 -1.94 16.85
C PRO A 112 -7.07 -2.51 16.98
N LEU A 113 -6.88 -3.75 17.43
CA LEU A 113 -5.54 -4.39 17.44
C LEU A 113 -5.00 -4.56 16.02
N ALA A 114 -5.83 -5.01 15.07
CA ALA A 114 -5.42 -5.10 13.67
C ALA A 114 -5.03 -3.71 13.10
N ALA A 115 -5.78 -2.67 13.44
CA ALA A 115 -5.43 -1.31 13.04
C ALA A 115 -4.10 -0.84 13.67
N LEU A 116 -3.86 -1.15 14.94
CA LEU A 116 -2.58 -0.85 15.60
C LEU A 116 -1.41 -1.57 14.92
N PHE A 117 -1.54 -2.88 14.65
CA PHE A 117 -0.49 -3.62 13.95
C PHE A 117 -0.26 -3.13 12.52
N ALA A 118 -1.33 -2.82 11.78
CA ALA A 118 -1.22 -2.33 10.42
C ALA A 118 -0.62 -0.91 10.32
N PHE A 119 -0.91 -0.03 11.29
CA PHE A 119 -0.61 1.40 11.15
C PHE A 119 0.31 1.98 12.22
N CYS A 120 0.56 1.30 13.34
CA CYS A 120 1.36 1.84 14.44
C CYS A 120 2.71 1.16 14.64
N SER A 121 3.03 0.09 13.88
CA SER A 121 4.37 -0.50 13.97
C SER A 121 5.40 0.36 13.22
N PRO A 122 6.71 0.29 13.55
CA PRO A 122 7.73 1.18 12.96
C PRO A 122 7.92 1.01 11.46
N TYR A 123 7.85 -0.23 10.95
CA TYR A 123 8.05 -0.53 9.53
C TYR A 123 6.98 0.08 8.60
N PRO A 124 5.68 0.02 8.91
CA PRO A 124 4.63 0.63 8.09
C PRO A 124 4.85 2.09 7.77
N LEU A 125 5.37 2.87 8.72
CA LEU A 125 5.61 4.30 8.52
C LEU A 125 6.57 4.55 7.35
N ARG A 126 7.67 3.79 7.30
CA ARG A 126 8.68 3.91 6.24
C ARG A 126 8.15 3.41 4.91
N PHE A 127 7.66 2.17 4.86
CA PHE A 127 7.27 1.52 3.61
C PHE A 127 6.01 2.10 2.98
N ALA A 128 5.17 2.80 3.75
CA ALA A 128 4.01 3.49 3.21
C ALA A 128 4.38 4.70 2.33
N ILE A 129 5.47 5.39 2.66
CA ILE A 129 5.92 6.60 1.94
C ILE A 129 7.21 6.37 1.16
N GLU A 130 7.59 5.13 0.92
CA GLU A 130 8.74 4.78 0.10
C GLU A 130 8.28 4.47 -1.33
N GLY A 131 8.89 5.10 -2.33
CA GLY A 131 8.58 4.91 -3.75
C GLY A 131 9.03 3.56 -4.30
N LYS A 132 8.55 2.47 -3.68
CA LYS A 132 8.89 1.07 -3.96
C LYS A 132 7.68 0.16 -4.00
N SER A 133 7.85 -1.04 -4.54
CA SER A 133 6.81 -2.05 -4.70
C SER A 133 6.28 -2.66 -3.39
N TYR A 134 6.89 -2.38 -2.24
CA TYR A 134 6.54 -3.02 -0.96
C TYR A 134 5.09 -2.78 -0.54
N ALA A 135 4.63 -1.54 -0.64
CA ALA A 135 3.26 -1.18 -0.31
C ALA A 135 2.24 -1.85 -1.24
N LEU A 136 2.56 -1.94 -2.54
CA LEU A 136 1.74 -2.67 -3.51
C LEU A 136 1.70 -4.17 -3.19
N LEU A 137 2.81 -4.76 -2.78
CA LEU A 137 2.86 -6.16 -2.36
C LEU A 137 1.94 -6.41 -1.16
N VAL A 138 1.95 -5.54 -0.15
CA VAL A 138 1.03 -5.63 1.01
C VAL A 138 -0.42 -5.62 0.55
N LEU A 139 -0.80 -4.72 -0.35
CA LEU A 139 -2.15 -4.66 -0.91
C LEU A 139 -2.52 -5.94 -1.65
N LEU A 140 -1.65 -6.41 -2.54
CA LEU A 140 -1.92 -7.61 -3.35
C LEU A 140 -2.08 -8.87 -2.48
N VAL A 141 -1.22 -9.04 -1.46
CA VAL A 141 -1.32 -10.15 -0.50
C VAL A 141 -2.63 -10.06 0.30
N ALA A 142 -3.00 -8.86 0.77
CA ALA A 142 -4.24 -8.65 1.50
C ALA A 142 -5.48 -8.96 0.63
N LEU A 143 -5.47 -8.55 -0.65
CA LEU A 143 -6.54 -8.86 -1.60
C LEU A 143 -6.60 -10.35 -1.95
N ALA A 144 -5.45 -10.99 -2.21
CA ALA A 144 -5.38 -12.43 -2.48
C ALA A 144 -5.98 -13.25 -1.35
N TRP A 145 -5.63 -12.90 -0.10
CA TRP A 145 -6.20 -13.51 1.09
C TRP A 145 -7.72 -13.29 1.21
N TRP A 146 -8.19 -12.08 0.93
CA TRP A 146 -9.63 -11.78 0.90
C TRP A 146 -10.37 -12.64 -0.11
N TRP A 147 -9.89 -12.69 -1.35
CA TRP A 147 -10.53 -13.45 -2.44
C TRP A 147 -10.54 -14.95 -2.16
N ARG A 148 -9.44 -15.48 -1.63
CA ARG A 148 -9.40 -16.89 -1.21
C ARG A 148 -10.53 -17.20 -0.22
N ARG A 149 -10.75 -16.34 0.76
CA ARG A 149 -11.79 -16.53 1.76
C ARG A 149 -13.21 -16.35 1.21
N ALA A 150 -13.37 -15.54 0.18
CA ALA A 150 -14.63 -15.36 -0.53
C ALA A 150 -15.01 -16.56 -1.44
N GLY A 151 -14.21 -17.63 -1.45
CA GLY A 151 -14.45 -18.83 -2.25
C GLY A 151 -14.33 -18.60 -3.76
N ARG A 152 -13.47 -17.66 -4.17
CA ARG A 152 -13.23 -17.35 -5.59
C ARG A 152 -11.87 -17.89 -6.05
N PRO A 153 -11.76 -19.22 -6.34
CA PRO A 153 -10.47 -19.87 -6.63
C PRO A 153 -9.82 -19.39 -7.93
N LEU A 154 -10.60 -18.89 -8.88
CA LEU A 154 -10.10 -18.42 -10.18
C LEU A 154 -9.09 -17.27 -10.14
N LEU A 155 -8.89 -16.67 -8.95
CA LEU A 155 -7.95 -15.56 -8.75
C LEU A 155 -6.61 -15.99 -8.12
N TYR A 156 -6.40 -17.30 -7.90
CA TYR A 156 -5.14 -17.86 -7.36
C TYR A 156 -4.53 -18.95 -8.22
N GLY A 157 -5.27 -19.44 -9.23
CA GLY A 157 -4.82 -20.50 -10.13
C GLY A 157 -3.86 -20.01 -11.17
#